data_91ec6ea46df3b2258be7a58b9ac794e9
#
_entry.id   91ec6ea46df3b2258be7a58b9ac794e9
#
_cell.length_a   1.000
_cell.length_b   1.000
_cell.length_c   1.000
_cell.angle_alpha   90.00
_cell.angle_beta   90.00
_cell.angle_gamma   90.00
#
_symmetry.space_group_name_H-M   'P 1'
#
loop_
_entity.id
_entity.type
_entity.pdbx_description
1 polymer ?
#
loop_
_entity_poly.entity_id
_entity_poly.type
_entity_poly.pdbx_seq_one_letter_code
_entity_poly.pdbx_strand_id
1 'polypeptide(L)'
;MNFAAEGYNSFETKKTPSGVIKYLPDPKAVIGLIQSGKLKEHILLVQGGTTTFLAPALSMGAIGVITMSGAPESHLGILAREFQMPCVMTAYLTNSDTRYVTGGNNDAHFAAIIDALEGKKAQLHCEDRETGRVAILG
;
A
#
# COMPACT_ATOMS: atom_id res chain seq x y z
N MET A 1 -0.59 -11.33 16.87
CA MET A 1 0.15 -10.48 15.93
C MET A 1 -0.40 -9.07 15.99
N ASN A 2 0.48 -8.09 16.15
CA ASN A 2 0.07 -6.70 16.19
C ASN A 2 0.14 -6.08 14.80
N PHE A 3 -0.94 -5.42 14.39
CA PHE A 3 -0.97 -4.74 13.11
C PHE A 3 -0.66 -3.26 13.32
N ALA A 4 0.31 -2.76 12.55
CA ALA A 4 0.73 -1.36 12.64
C ALA A 4 -0.21 -0.41 11.89
N ALA A 5 -0.88 -0.91 10.85
CA ALA A 5 -1.79 -0.12 10.04
C ALA A 5 -2.94 -0.98 9.52
N GLU A 6 -4.04 -0.33 9.21
CA GLU A 6 -5.23 -0.96 8.63
C GLU A 6 -5.81 -0.03 7.57
N GLY A 7 -6.62 -0.59 6.68
CA GLY A 7 -7.31 0.20 5.66
C GLY A 7 -8.38 -0.65 4.96
N TYR A 8 -8.96 -0.11 3.89
CA TYR A 8 -9.91 -0.87 3.09
C TYR A 8 -9.21 -1.98 2.33
N ASN A 9 -9.82 -3.15 2.28
CA ASN A 9 -9.31 -4.26 1.50
C ASN A 9 -9.94 -4.21 0.10
N SER A 10 -9.11 -4.07 -0.93
CA SER A 10 -9.59 -4.04 -2.31
C SER A 10 -9.85 -5.43 -2.88
N PHE A 11 -9.25 -6.46 -2.29
CA PHE A 11 -9.29 -7.81 -2.84
C PHE A 11 -9.09 -8.83 -1.72
N GLU A 12 -10.14 -9.63 -1.45
CA GLU A 12 -10.06 -10.67 -0.43
C GLU A 12 -9.18 -11.82 -0.93
N THR A 13 -8.12 -12.12 -0.19
CA THR A 13 -7.18 -13.17 -0.59
C THR A 13 -6.48 -13.74 0.64
N LYS A 14 -6.11 -15.02 0.53
CA LYS A 14 -5.30 -15.69 1.54
C LYS A 14 -3.80 -15.44 1.35
N LYS A 15 -3.41 -14.74 0.29
CA LYS A 15 -2.01 -14.37 0.09
C LYS A 15 -1.57 -13.39 1.17
N THR A 16 -0.41 -13.65 1.75
CA THR A 16 0.15 -12.79 2.79
C THR A 16 1.58 -12.40 2.39
N PRO A 17 1.72 -11.53 1.37
CA PRO A 17 3.06 -11.18 0.89
C PRO A 17 3.83 -10.42 1.96
N SER A 18 5.13 -10.66 2.01
CA SER A 18 6.02 -9.94 2.92
C SER A 18 7.16 -9.30 2.14
N GLY A 19 7.63 -8.17 2.63
CA GLY A 19 8.74 -7.45 2.02
C GLY A 19 8.98 -6.15 2.75
N VAL A 20 10.00 -5.41 2.31
CA VAL A 20 10.31 -4.10 2.88
C VAL A 20 9.40 -3.06 2.23
N ILE A 21 8.78 -2.22 3.04
CA ILE A 21 7.90 -1.17 2.53
C ILE A 21 8.75 -0.08 1.87
N LYS A 22 8.42 0.23 0.62
CA LYS A 22 9.11 1.24 -0.17
C LYS A 22 8.12 2.33 -0.59
N TYR A 23 8.35 3.56 -0.14
CA TYR A 23 7.53 4.69 -0.54
C TYR A 23 7.93 5.16 -1.95
N LEU A 24 6.93 5.29 -2.82
CA LEU A 24 7.13 5.70 -4.21
C LEU A 24 6.37 7.00 -4.45
N PRO A 25 7.07 8.16 -4.39
CA PRO A 25 6.39 9.46 -4.50
C PRO A 25 6.02 9.86 -5.93
N ASP A 26 6.63 9.25 -6.94
CA ASP A 26 6.45 9.68 -8.33
C ASP A 26 6.77 8.54 -9.30
N PRO A 27 6.50 8.73 -10.62
CA PRO A 27 6.78 7.69 -11.61
C PRO A 27 8.25 7.31 -11.72
N LYS A 28 9.17 8.24 -11.47
CA LYS A 28 10.61 7.95 -11.53
C LYS A 28 11.01 6.93 -10.47
N ALA A 29 10.42 7.03 -9.27
CA ALA A 29 10.68 6.08 -8.19
C ALA A 29 10.23 4.68 -8.59
N VAL A 30 9.08 4.57 -9.25
CA VAL A 30 8.56 3.28 -9.73
C VAL A 30 9.51 2.67 -10.76
N ILE A 31 9.91 3.46 -11.75
CA ILE A 31 10.82 3.00 -12.80
C ILE A 31 12.15 2.56 -12.20
N GLY A 32 12.69 3.35 -11.27
CA GLY A 32 13.94 3.01 -10.60
C GLY A 32 13.87 1.68 -9.86
N LEU A 33 12.75 1.43 -9.18
CA LEU A 33 12.56 0.16 -8.47
C LEU A 33 12.47 -1.01 -9.44
N ILE A 34 11.75 -0.86 -10.55
CA ILE A 34 11.63 -1.89 -11.58
C ILE A 34 13.01 -2.20 -12.16
N GLN A 35 13.77 -1.16 -12.50
CA GLN A 35 15.11 -1.33 -13.09
C GLN A 35 16.11 -1.95 -12.13
N SER A 36 15.92 -1.77 -10.82
CA SER A 36 16.79 -2.38 -9.82
C SER A 36 16.66 -3.90 -9.74
N GLY A 37 15.56 -4.45 -10.28
CA GLY A 37 15.26 -5.88 -10.19
C GLY A 37 14.75 -6.32 -8.83
N LYS A 38 14.43 -5.37 -7.93
CA LYS A 38 14.03 -5.67 -6.55
C LYS A 38 12.54 -5.44 -6.28
N LEU A 39 11.75 -5.30 -7.32
CA LEU A 39 10.31 -5.02 -7.18
C LEU A 39 9.62 -6.03 -6.25
N LYS A 40 9.93 -7.32 -6.39
CA LYS A 40 9.27 -8.39 -5.63
C LYS A 40 9.76 -8.49 -4.19
N GLU A 41 10.77 -7.72 -3.81
CA GLU A 41 11.26 -7.67 -2.44
C GLU A 41 10.57 -6.58 -1.62
N HIS A 42 9.73 -5.76 -2.26
CA HIS A 42 9.12 -4.59 -1.63
C HIS A 42 7.61 -4.62 -1.69
N ILE A 43 6.99 -4.13 -0.61
CA ILE A 43 5.59 -3.74 -0.60
C ILE A 43 5.56 -2.25 -0.94
N LEU A 44 4.77 -1.87 -1.93
CA LEU A 44 4.77 -0.51 -2.44
C LEU A 44 3.86 0.38 -1.59
N LEU A 45 4.37 1.51 -1.15
CA LEU A 45 3.60 2.51 -0.40
C LEU A 45 3.46 3.74 -1.28
N VAL A 46 2.22 4.14 -1.58
CA VAL A 46 1.94 5.30 -2.42
C VAL A 46 0.87 6.16 -1.78
N GLN A 47 0.85 7.44 -2.17
CA GLN A 47 -0.12 8.38 -1.63
C GLN A 47 -1.54 8.04 -2.08
N GLY A 48 -1.71 7.54 -3.29
CA GLY A 48 -3.03 7.27 -3.86
C GLY A 48 -3.37 8.29 -4.94
N GLY A 49 -4.66 8.47 -5.20
CA GLY A 49 -5.11 9.39 -6.24
C GLY A 49 -4.91 8.81 -7.64
N THR A 50 -4.28 9.57 -8.52
CA THR A 50 -3.96 9.08 -9.87
C THR A 50 -2.77 8.14 -9.80
N THR A 51 -3.04 6.87 -9.71
CA THR A 51 -2.00 5.85 -9.55
C THR A 51 -1.71 5.11 -10.84
N THR A 52 -1.99 5.73 -11.99
CA THR A 52 -1.68 5.17 -13.29
C THR A 52 -0.19 4.87 -13.43
N PHE A 53 0.66 5.62 -12.71
CA PHE A 53 2.09 5.37 -12.77
C PHE A 53 2.50 4.04 -12.10
N LEU A 54 1.62 3.42 -11.32
CA LEU A 54 1.89 2.10 -10.74
C LEU A 54 1.59 0.95 -11.71
N ALA A 55 0.82 1.19 -12.77
CA ALA A 55 0.43 0.11 -13.67
C ALA A 55 1.62 -0.73 -14.17
N PRO A 56 2.76 -0.14 -14.56
CA PRO A 56 3.92 -0.95 -14.95
C PRO A 56 4.41 -1.88 -13.84
N ALA A 57 4.45 -1.40 -12.60
CA ALA A 57 4.88 -2.23 -11.47
C ALA A 57 3.91 -3.39 -11.23
N LEU A 58 2.60 -3.14 -11.35
CA LEU A 58 1.60 -4.17 -11.16
C LEU A 58 1.73 -5.27 -12.21
N SER A 59 1.92 -4.89 -13.47
CA SER A 59 2.07 -5.87 -14.56
C SER A 59 3.40 -6.61 -14.49
N MET A 60 4.40 -6.06 -13.81
CA MET A 60 5.71 -6.69 -13.66
C MET A 60 5.80 -7.61 -12.43
N GLY A 61 4.70 -7.77 -11.70
CA GLY A 61 4.63 -8.72 -10.60
C GLY A 61 4.86 -8.15 -9.21
N ALA A 62 4.42 -6.91 -8.97
CA ALA A 62 4.42 -6.35 -7.62
C ALA A 62 3.66 -7.27 -6.67
N ILE A 63 4.12 -7.41 -5.43
CA ILE A 63 3.56 -8.36 -4.47
C ILE A 63 2.47 -7.76 -3.59
N GLY A 64 2.44 -6.45 -3.44
CA GLY A 64 1.42 -5.80 -2.62
C GLY A 64 1.58 -4.29 -2.63
N VAL A 65 0.49 -3.59 -2.33
CA VAL A 65 0.46 -2.12 -2.32
C VAL A 65 -0.30 -1.63 -1.10
N ILE A 66 0.19 -0.55 -0.51
CA ILE A 66 -0.49 0.21 0.53
C ILE A 66 -0.70 1.62 -0.02
N THR A 67 -1.94 2.13 0.02
CA THR A 67 -2.20 3.53 -0.34
C THR A 67 -2.60 4.30 0.90
N MET A 68 -2.35 5.61 0.88
CA MET A 68 -2.70 6.51 1.98
C MET A 68 -4.00 7.25 1.71
N SER A 69 -4.57 7.12 0.51
CA SER A 69 -5.85 7.71 0.13
C SER A 69 -6.50 6.86 -0.97
N GLY A 70 -7.73 7.17 -1.31
CA GLY A 70 -8.47 6.45 -2.35
C GLY A 70 -9.44 5.43 -1.75
N ALA A 71 -10.24 4.81 -2.60
CA ALA A 71 -11.26 3.85 -2.21
C ALA A 71 -11.12 2.55 -3.00
N PRO A 72 -11.68 1.43 -2.50
CA PRO A 72 -11.60 0.15 -3.23
C PRO A 72 -12.14 0.20 -4.65
N GLU A 73 -13.10 1.08 -4.93
CA GLU A 73 -13.67 1.29 -6.27
C GLU A 73 -12.80 2.17 -7.16
N SER A 74 -11.70 2.69 -6.66
CA SER A 74 -10.79 3.51 -7.46
C SER A 74 -10.11 2.67 -8.54
N HIS A 75 -9.49 3.37 -9.50
CA HIS A 75 -8.79 2.70 -10.60
C HIS A 75 -7.73 1.72 -10.07
N LEU A 76 -6.99 2.10 -9.02
CA LEU A 76 -6.00 1.21 -8.43
C LEU A 76 -6.64 -0.01 -7.80
N GLY A 77 -7.76 0.15 -7.11
CA GLY A 77 -8.49 -0.99 -6.53
C GLY A 77 -8.94 -1.98 -7.59
N ILE A 78 -9.42 -1.48 -8.72
CA ILE A 78 -9.83 -2.33 -9.84
C ILE A 78 -8.62 -3.08 -10.41
N LEU A 79 -7.50 -2.39 -10.62
CA LEU A 79 -6.28 -3.02 -11.12
C LEU A 79 -5.75 -4.07 -10.15
N ALA A 80 -5.76 -3.79 -8.86
CA ALA A 80 -5.29 -4.75 -7.87
C ALA A 80 -6.10 -6.05 -7.94
N ARG A 81 -7.41 -5.96 -8.12
CA ARG A 81 -8.26 -7.14 -8.28
C ARG A 81 -7.92 -7.91 -9.56
N GLU A 82 -7.70 -7.21 -10.67
CA GLU A 82 -7.34 -7.85 -11.93
C GLU A 82 -6.03 -8.62 -11.83
N PHE A 83 -5.03 -8.05 -11.15
CA PHE A 83 -3.74 -8.69 -10.96
C PHE A 83 -3.71 -9.61 -9.75
N GLN A 84 -4.84 -9.75 -9.03
CA GLN A 84 -4.95 -10.57 -7.83
C GLN A 84 -3.87 -10.22 -6.80
N MET A 85 -3.63 -8.94 -6.62
CA MET A 85 -2.58 -8.42 -5.76
C MET A 85 -3.18 -7.83 -4.49
N PRO A 86 -2.69 -8.23 -3.30
CA PRO A 86 -3.13 -7.63 -2.05
C PRO A 86 -2.90 -6.12 -2.05
N CYS A 87 -3.92 -5.36 -1.65
CA CYS A 87 -3.87 -3.91 -1.64
C CYS A 87 -4.66 -3.37 -0.45
N VAL A 88 -3.97 -2.66 0.44
CA VAL A 88 -4.59 -1.98 1.58
C VAL A 88 -4.73 -0.50 1.23
N MET A 89 -5.95 -0.01 1.22
CA MET A 89 -6.26 1.35 0.73
C MET A 89 -6.71 2.27 1.85
N THR A 90 -6.32 3.55 1.73
CA THR A 90 -6.61 4.59 2.71
C THR A 90 -6.15 4.14 4.10
N ALA A 91 -4.90 3.69 4.15
CA ALA A 91 -4.32 3.14 5.36
C ALA A 91 -4.22 4.19 6.47
N TYR A 92 -4.37 3.75 7.69
CA TYR A 92 -4.16 4.56 8.88
C TYR A 92 -3.39 3.74 9.91
N LEU A 93 -2.64 4.43 10.76
CA LEU A 93 -1.87 3.78 11.81
C LEU A 93 -2.80 3.41 12.97
N THR A 94 -2.69 2.18 13.44
CA THR A 94 -3.57 1.68 14.52
C THR A 94 -3.28 2.33 15.87
N ASN A 95 -2.07 2.88 16.05
CA ASN A 95 -1.66 3.54 17.29
C ASN A 95 -1.65 5.07 17.16
N SER A 96 -2.32 5.63 16.16
CA SER A 96 -2.35 7.07 15.91
C SER A 96 -3.78 7.52 15.65
N ASP A 97 -4.06 8.78 15.94
CA ASP A 97 -5.37 9.39 15.72
C ASP A 97 -5.51 10.01 14.33
N THR A 98 -4.43 10.05 13.55
CA THR A 98 -4.50 10.68 12.23
C THR A 98 -5.32 9.81 11.27
N ARG A 99 -6.12 10.46 10.43
CA ARG A 99 -6.95 9.80 9.43
C ARG A 99 -6.99 10.65 8.17
N TYR A 100 -7.17 10.00 7.03
CA TYR A 100 -7.37 10.69 5.77
C TYR A 100 -8.72 11.43 5.79
N VAL A 101 -8.70 12.71 5.37
CA VAL A 101 -9.89 13.55 5.32
C VAL A 101 -10.09 14.04 3.90
N THR A 102 -11.17 13.62 3.28
CA THR A 102 -11.50 14.02 1.91
C THR A 102 -11.67 15.55 1.82
N GLY A 103 -10.90 16.17 0.93
CA GLY A 103 -10.95 17.62 0.75
C GLY A 103 -10.18 18.42 1.79
N GLY A 104 -9.56 17.75 2.77
CA GLY A 104 -8.78 18.40 3.80
C GLY A 104 -7.29 18.36 3.53
N ASN A 105 -6.51 18.93 4.45
CA ASN A 105 -5.05 18.86 4.41
C ASN A 105 -4.60 17.57 5.11
N ASN A 106 -4.01 16.65 4.35
CA ASN A 106 -3.60 15.35 4.87
C ASN A 106 -2.08 15.20 4.98
N ASP A 107 -1.33 16.29 4.90
CA ASP A 107 0.13 16.21 4.90
C ASP A 107 0.69 15.57 6.16
N ALA A 108 0.15 15.93 7.34
CA ALA A 108 0.60 15.35 8.60
C ALA A 108 0.27 13.85 8.67
N HIS A 109 -0.90 13.46 8.19
CA HIS A 109 -1.34 12.06 8.16
C HIS A 109 -0.42 11.24 7.25
N PHE A 110 -0.15 11.74 6.04
CA PHE A 110 0.73 11.06 5.10
C PHE A 110 2.15 10.95 5.65
N ALA A 111 2.67 12.03 6.23
CA ALA A 111 4.01 12.02 6.82
C ALA A 111 4.13 11.00 7.95
N ALA A 112 3.10 10.88 8.80
CA ALA A 112 3.09 9.93 9.90
C ALA A 112 3.14 8.48 9.38
N ILE A 113 2.38 8.17 8.32
CA ILE A 113 2.37 6.84 7.73
C ILE A 113 3.72 6.51 7.11
N ILE A 114 4.27 7.43 6.32
CA ILE A 114 5.57 7.23 5.68
C ILE A 114 6.64 6.99 6.73
N ASP A 115 6.66 7.83 7.77
CA ASP A 115 7.66 7.73 8.83
C ASP A 115 7.56 6.40 9.58
N ALA A 116 6.34 5.91 9.80
CA ALA A 116 6.11 4.66 10.54
C ALA A 116 6.39 3.42 9.72
N LEU A 117 6.14 3.44 8.41
CA LEU A 117 6.15 2.25 7.57
C LEU A 117 7.34 2.15 6.61
N GLU A 118 7.85 3.27 6.09
CA GLU A 118 8.93 3.25 5.09
C GLU A 118 10.15 2.51 5.64
N GLY A 119 10.67 1.58 4.85
CA GLY A 119 11.86 0.82 5.20
C GLY A 119 11.64 -0.31 6.19
N LYS A 120 10.42 -0.52 6.66
CA LYS A 120 10.12 -1.61 7.60
C LYS A 120 9.79 -2.88 6.85
N LYS A 121 10.24 -4.02 7.36
CA LYS A 121 9.82 -5.30 6.83
C LYS A 121 8.41 -5.59 7.35
N ALA A 122 7.51 -5.87 6.43
CA ALA A 122 6.09 -6.00 6.75
C ALA A 122 5.44 -7.13 5.98
N GLN A 123 4.24 -7.50 6.42
CA GLN A 123 3.41 -8.50 5.77
C GLN A 123 1.99 -7.94 5.64
N LEU A 124 1.38 -8.13 4.47
CA LEU A 124 0.00 -7.72 4.26
C LEU A 124 -0.95 -8.87 4.55
N HIS A 125 -2.04 -8.57 5.22
CA HIS A 125 -3.11 -9.51 5.55
C HIS A 125 -4.42 -9.00 4.98
N CYS A 126 -4.86 -9.58 3.87
CA CYS A 126 -6.05 -9.18 3.14
C CYS A 126 -7.10 -10.29 3.10
N GLU A 127 -7.16 -11.09 4.15
CA GLU A 127 -8.11 -12.20 4.25
C GLU A 127 -9.51 -11.76 4.64
N ASP A 128 -9.61 -10.61 5.33
CA ASP A 128 -10.90 -10.04 5.70
C ASP A 128 -11.52 -9.34 4.50
N ARG A 129 -12.81 -9.52 4.31
CA ARG A 129 -13.52 -8.97 3.15
C ARG A 129 -13.44 -7.44 3.07
N GLU A 130 -13.44 -6.76 4.21
CA GLU A 130 -13.53 -5.29 4.26
C GLU A 130 -12.23 -4.61 4.69
N THR A 131 -11.45 -5.26 5.52
CA THR A 131 -10.28 -4.64 6.15
C THR A 131 -8.99 -5.32 5.74
N GLY A 132 -8.06 -4.53 5.19
CA GLY A 132 -6.69 -4.97 4.96
C GLY A 132 -5.82 -4.51 6.12
N ARG A 133 -4.83 -5.31 6.49
CA ARG A 133 -3.96 -5.05 7.64
C ARG A 133 -2.50 -5.17 7.27
N VAL A 134 -1.68 -4.37 7.94
CA VAL A 134 -0.23 -4.35 7.75
C VAL A 134 0.44 -4.73 9.06
N ALA A 135 1.17 -5.84 9.05
CA ALA A 135 1.93 -6.29 10.21
C ALA A 135 3.41 -5.98 10.01
N ILE A 136 4.07 -5.46 11.02
CA ILE A 136 5.52 -5.23 10.99
C ILE A 136 6.21 -6.47 11.53
N LEU A 137 7.17 -7.00 10.76
CA LEU A 137 7.85 -8.26 11.07
C LEU A 137 9.18 -8.10 11.79
N GLY A 138 9.74 -6.90 11.75
CA GLY A 138 11.08 -6.69 12.30
C GLY A 138 11.20 -5.97 13.60
#